data_b824308373ef3388e97c9aff1929e6c7
#
_entry.id   b824308373ef3388e97c9aff1929e6c7
#
_cell.length_a   1.000
_cell.length_b   1.000
_cell.length_c   1.000
_cell.angle_alpha   90.00
_cell.angle_beta   90.00
_cell.angle_gamma   90.00
#
_symmetry.space_group_name_H-M   'P 1'
#
loop_
_entity.id
_entity.type
_entity.pdbx_description
1 polymer ?
#
loop_
_entity_poly.entity_id
_entity_poly.type
_entity_poly.pdbx_seq_one_letter_code
_entity_poly.pdbx_strand_id
1 'polypeptide(L)'
;MKTLFERVFAGNDEMYALAVKAVDEAVAKLGPDAPATFGDTAYSLPCLYAMTGKKVATVGEAKEALETTIKDFMTRNNRTKDIFTSGVATALSAEIIELMKWAQAGGCPYEDPIQGHFTDAQVRELGVPLVTRDIPGVAVIIGPAPTADEGVELVKEYQSQGIFVTLVGGIIDQCIEKGMKLGFNVRCVALGRELSSVAHVVSVALRAAIIFGSTEPGNYEAMWRYTMDRVFAFVNAFAPVDDMTVACGAGAIQLGFPVITNDTEENNMFRIPKSIVIQPDVSKFNITSLEARDIKIKITKIDIPVAFSSAFEGEIIRRGDMQVEFDGSRVDALELVRSKELSEVEDHKFTLIGPDLDAFEVGSKNTICFVADVAGKNMSSDFESVFERKFHAYVNCMEGVMHTGQRDMIRVRVSKAAFEAGLRLKDFAEVLYAKLKSDYDAVIDKCQVTIITDPEECKKFRHEVAIPAYDKRDERLQSLTDENVEQFYTCIMCQSFSPSHV
;
A
#
# COMPACT_ATOMS: atom_id res chain seq x y z
N MET A 1 -27.27 13.76 26.63
CA MET A 1 -26.41 12.90 25.82
C MET A 1 -26.80 13.12 24.37
N LYS A 2 -25.85 13.45 23.49
CA LYS A 2 -26.13 13.67 22.07
C LYS A 2 -26.50 12.36 21.40
N THR A 3 -27.52 12.39 20.55
CA THR A 3 -27.80 11.27 19.63
C THR A 3 -26.71 11.16 18.57
N LEU A 4 -26.65 10.04 17.87
CA LEU A 4 -25.74 9.86 16.75
C LEU A 4 -25.88 10.96 15.69
N PHE A 5 -27.11 11.28 15.32
CA PHE A 5 -27.40 12.36 14.37
C PHE A 5 -26.81 13.70 14.84
N GLU A 6 -27.04 14.03 16.13
CA GLU A 6 -26.50 15.26 16.70
C GLU A 6 -24.97 15.25 16.71
N ARG A 7 -24.33 14.11 16.93
CA ARG A 7 -22.87 13.99 16.89
C ARG A 7 -22.33 14.17 15.46
N VAL A 8 -22.91 13.50 14.48
CA VAL A 8 -22.47 13.63 13.08
C VAL A 8 -22.64 15.06 12.58
N PHE A 9 -23.78 15.70 12.88
CA PHE A 9 -23.98 17.09 12.48
C PHE A 9 -23.06 18.05 13.22
N ALA A 10 -22.83 17.85 14.52
CA ALA A 10 -21.89 18.67 15.28
C ALA A 10 -20.46 18.53 14.73
N GLY A 11 -20.00 17.32 14.47
CA GLY A 11 -18.68 17.08 13.89
C GLY A 11 -18.52 17.64 12.47
N ASN A 12 -19.59 17.56 11.66
CA ASN A 12 -19.60 18.17 10.34
C ASN A 12 -19.54 19.71 10.42
N ASP A 13 -20.34 20.32 11.31
CA ASP A 13 -20.32 21.77 11.51
C ASP A 13 -18.94 22.24 12.01
N GLU A 14 -18.31 21.49 12.91
CA GLU A 14 -16.97 21.79 13.41
C GLU A 14 -15.91 21.68 12.31
N MET A 15 -15.88 20.60 11.53
CA MET A 15 -14.94 20.42 10.42
C MET A 15 -15.13 21.53 9.36
N TYR A 16 -16.38 21.86 9.03
CA TYR A 16 -16.69 22.96 8.12
C TYR A 16 -16.21 24.32 8.63
N ALA A 17 -16.39 24.61 9.91
CA ALA A 17 -15.91 25.85 10.52
C ALA A 17 -14.37 25.94 10.48
N LEU A 18 -13.67 24.82 10.69
CA LEU A 18 -12.21 24.76 10.54
C LEU A 18 -11.80 25.00 9.07
N ALA A 19 -12.53 24.47 8.11
CA ALA A 19 -12.28 24.68 6.68
C ALA A 19 -12.47 26.17 6.30
N VAL A 20 -13.55 26.81 6.78
CA VAL A 20 -13.78 28.25 6.58
C VAL A 20 -12.62 29.07 7.12
N LYS A 21 -12.17 28.77 8.35
CA LYS A 21 -11.03 29.46 8.97
C LYS A 21 -9.75 29.26 8.15
N ALA A 22 -9.44 28.05 7.74
CA ALA A 22 -8.25 27.73 6.94
C ALA A 22 -8.23 28.48 5.59
N VAL A 23 -9.38 28.56 4.92
CA VAL A 23 -9.53 29.30 3.67
C VAL A 23 -9.39 30.81 3.87
N ASP A 24 -10.02 31.37 4.89
CA ASP A 24 -9.92 32.81 5.18
C ASP A 24 -8.47 33.22 5.51
N GLU A 25 -7.75 32.40 6.29
CA GLU A 25 -6.32 32.59 6.56
C GLU A 25 -5.48 32.49 5.27
N ALA A 26 -5.75 31.53 4.40
CA ALA A 26 -5.05 31.39 3.13
C ALA A 26 -5.32 32.57 2.19
N VAL A 27 -6.58 33.03 2.06
CA VAL A 27 -6.94 34.21 1.30
C VAL A 27 -6.23 35.45 1.82
N ALA A 28 -6.19 35.64 3.13
CA ALA A 28 -5.51 36.78 3.76
C ALA A 28 -3.99 36.77 3.53
N LYS A 29 -3.37 35.60 3.55
CA LYS A 29 -1.92 35.43 3.40
C LYS A 29 -1.45 35.43 1.97
N LEU A 30 -2.16 34.77 1.08
CA LEU A 30 -1.71 34.46 -0.29
C LEU A 30 -2.51 35.23 -1.37
N GLY A 31 -3.71 35.65 -1.05
CA GLY A 31 -4.68 36.22 -2.00
C GLY A 31 -5.56 35.13 -2.68
N PRO A 32 -6.71 35.52 -3.23
CA PRO A 32 -7.66 34.59 -3.83
C PRO A 32 -7.14 33.93 -5.13
N ASP A 33 -6.27 34.61 -5.86
CA ASP A 33 -5.71 34.13 -7.14
C ASP A 33 -4.50 33.21 -6.96
N ALA A 34 -4.06 32.98 -5.70
CA ALA A 34 -2.93 32.11 -5.41
C ALA A 34 -3.23 30.66 -5.83
N PRO A 35 -2.26 29.96 -6.44
CA PRO A 35 -2.41 28.55 -6.78
C PRO A 35 -2.70 27.68 -5.55
N ALA A 36 -3.63 26.75 -5.68
CA ALA A 36 -3.97 25.80 -4.64
C ALA A 36 -3.99 24.40 -5.25
N THR A 37 -2.88 23.68 -5.10
CA THR A 37 -2.72 22.32 -5.64
C THR A 37 -1.95 21.44 -4.67
N PHE A 38 -2.31 20.17 -4.60
CA PHE A 38 -1.43 19.14 -4.05
C PHE A 38 -0.33 18.82 -5.09
N GLY A 39 0.88 18.57 -4.62
CA GLY A 39 1.97 18.18 -5.51
C GLY A 39 1.70 16.85 -6.21
N ASP A 40 2.09 16.74 -7.49
CA ASP A 40 2.05 15.50 -8.27
C ASP A 40 0.66 14.83 -8.38
N THR A 41 -0.40 15.63 -8.35
CA THR A 41 -1.76 15.18 -8.69
C THR A 41 -2.29 15.91 -9.90
N ALA A 42 -3.12 15.24 -10.67
CA ALA A 42 -3.76 15.79 -11.86
C ALA A 42 -4.83 16.86 -11.53
N TYR A 43 -5.21 17.00 -10.26
CA TYR A 43 -6.25 17.92 -9.80
C TYR A 43 -6.07 18.28 -8.33
N SER A 44 -6.47 19.52 -7.98
CA SER A 44 -6.17 20.13 -6.68
C SER A 44 -6.95 19.57 -5.52
N LEU A 45 -8.22 19.23 -5.76
CA LEU A 45 -9.15 18.66 -4.78
C LEU A 45 -9.66 17.31 -5.31
N PRO A 46 -8.90 16.22 -5.10
CA PRO A 46 -9.26 14.91 -5.67
C PRO A 46 -10.63 14.40 -5.24
N CYS A 47 -11.00 14.55 -3.96
CA CYS A 47 -12.30 14.10 -3.47
C CYS A 47 -13.43 14.94 -4.04
N LEU A 48 -13.30 16.26 -4.00
CA LEU A 48 -14.30 17.17 -4.56
C LEU A 48 -14.48 16.92 -6.07
N TYR A 49 -13.37 16.79 -6.80
CA TYR A 49 -13.41 16.51 -8.24
C TYR A 49 -14.08 15.17 -8.54
N ALA A 50 -13.68 14.11 -7.85
CA ALA A 50 -14.28 12.79 -8.03
C ALA A 50 -15.78 12.78 -7.75
N MET A 51 -16.22 13.46 -6.70
CA MET A 51 -17.61 13.48 -6.26
C MET A 51 -18.50 14.42 -7.05
N THR A 52 -17.97 15.47 -7.64
CA THR A 52 -18.75 16.57 -8.21
C THR A 52 -18.38 16.95 -9.65
N GLY A 53 -17.24 16.52 -10.15
CA GLY A 53 -16.66 16.95 -11.42
C GLY A 53 -16.09 18.37 -11.40
N LYS A 54 -16.14 19.09 -10.27
CA LYS A 54 -15.62 20.46 -10.16
C LYS A 54 -14.11 20.46 -10.04
N LYS A 55 -13.45 21.24 -10.88
CA LYS A 55 -12.01 21.53 -10.77
C LYS A 55 -11.83 22.81 -9.98
N VAL A 56 -10.76 22.84 -9.19
CA VAL A 56 -10.33 23.99 -8.40
C VAL A 56 -8.83 24.19 -8.65
N ALA A 57 -8.42 25.40 -8.93
CA ALA A 57 -7.03 25.73 -9.21
C ALA A 57 -6.46 26.82 -8.28
N THR A 58 -7.32 27.60 -7.64
CA THR A 58 -6.93 28.72 -6.80
C THR A 58 -7.58 28.68 -5.41
N VAL A 59 -7.00 29.44 -4.48
CA VAL A 59 -7.55 29.59 -3.13
C VAL A 59 -8.97 30.18 -3.15
N GLY A 60 -9.24 31.13 -4.06
CA GLY A 60 -10.57 31.73 -4.24
C GLY A 60 -11.60 30.73 -4.75
N GLU A 61 -11.22 29.89 -5.72
CA GLU A 61 -12.11 28.82 -6.21
C GLU A 61 -12.37 27.76 -5.15
N ALA A 62 -11.38 27.45 -4.30
CA ALA A 62 -11.56 26.57 -3.14
C ALA A 62 -12.56 27.17 -2.14
N LYS A 63 -12.49 28.48 -1.89
CA LYS A 63 -13.47 29.21 -1.08
C LYS A 63 -14.87 29.09 -1.65
N GLU A 64 -15.04 29.37 -2.93
CA GLU A 64 -16.32 29.23 -3.60
C GLU A 64 -16.88 27.81 -3.51
N ALA A 65 -16.03 26.79 -3.71
CA ALA A 65 -16.43 25.38 -3.58
C ALA A 65 -16.92 25.05 -2.16
N LEU A 66 -16.24 25.57 -1.14
CA LEU A 66 -16.65 25.41 0.25
C LEU A 66 -18.00 26.07 0.54
N GLU A 67 -18.16 27.33 0.15
CA GLU A 67 -19.36 28.14 0.43
C GLU A 67 -20.60 27.72 -0.37
N THR A 68 -20.43 27.06 -1.50
CA THR A 68 -21.51 26.61 -2.38
C THR A 68 -21.70 25.11 -2.34
N THR A 69 -20.75 24.37 -2.87
CA THR A 69 -20.88 22.92 -3.10
C THR A 69 -20.92 22.13 -1.80
N ILE A 70 -19.94 22.36 -0.92
CA ILE A 70 -19.86 21.60 0.34
C ILE A 70 -21.01 22.00 1.26
N LYS A 71 -21.33 23.30 1.31
CA LYS A 71 -22.47 23.80 2.07
C LYS A 71 -23.81 23.24 1.58
N ASP A 72 -23.94 23.00 0.27
CA ASP A 72 -25.14 22.35 -0.29
C ASP A 72 -25.28 20.90 0.22
N PHE A 73 -24.19 20.12 0.27
CA PHE A 73 -24.20 18.81 0.91
C PHE A 73 -24.66 18.87 2.36
N MET A 74 -24.17 19.81 3.16
CA MET A 74 -24.61 20.02 4.54
C MET A 74 -26.09 20.37 4.63
N THR A 75 -26.58 21.25 3.76
CA THR A 75 -27.98 21.72 3.76
C THR A 75 -28.96 20.62 3.34
N ARG A 76 -28.61 19.81 2.38
CA ARG A 76 -29.40 18.65 1.97
C ARG A 76 -29.57 17.67 3.13
N ASN A 77 -28.51 17.45 3.90
CA ASN A 77 -28.51 16.55 5.05
C ASN A 77 -29.45 17.01 6.17
N ASN A 78 -29.45 18.29 6.48
CA ASN A 78 -30.38 18.85 7.46
C ASN A 78 -31.84 18.65 7.06
N ARG A 79 -32.16 18.60 5.77
CA ARG A 79 -33.52 18.34 5.27
C ARG A 79 -33.91 16.86 5.31
N THR A 80 -32.98 15.98 5.01
CA THR A 80 -33.22 14.53 4.86
C THR A 80 -32.86 13.74 6.08
N LYS A 81 -32.15 14.33 7.05
CA LYS A 81 -31.50 13.67 8.20
C LYS A 81 -30.58 12.53 7.74
N ASP A 82 -29.96 12.71 6.59
CA ASP A 82 -29.03 11.75 6.02
C ASP A 82 -27.62 12.03 6.56
N ILE A 83 -27.24 11.25 7.57
CA ILE A 83 -25.95 11.35 8.22
C ILE A 83 -24.78 10.96 7.30
N PHE A 84 -25.00 10.12 6.29
CA PHE A 84 -23.95 9.66 5.40
C PHE A 84 -23.52 10.75 4.41
N THR A 85 -24.47 11.46 3.82
CA THR A 85 -24.16 12.62 2.98
C THR A 85 -23.47 13.72 3.82
N SER A 86 -23.86 13.91 5.09
CA SER A 86 -23.15 14.77 6.06
C SER A 86 -21.69 14.34 6.24
N GLY A 87 -21.44 13.04 6.37
CA GLY A 87 -20.10 12.50 6.46
C GLY A 87 -19.26 12.78 5.22
N VAL A 88 -19.86 12.72 4.02
CA VAL A 88 -19.17 13.14 2.78
C VAL A 88 -18.77 14.62 2.85
N ALA A 89 -19.68 15.50 3.27
CA ALA A 89 -19.35 16.91 3.44
C ALA A 89 -18.21 17.14 4.44
N THR A 90 -18.14 16.33 5.50
CA THR A 90 -17.02 16.34 6.45
C THR A 90 -15.68 15.99 5.77
N ALA A 91 -15.66 14.96 4.93
CA ALA A 91 -14.45 14.55 4.18
C ALA A 91 -14.00 15.64 3.18
N LEU A 92 -14.96 16.27 2.49
CA LEU A 92 -14.67 17.37 1.56
C LEU A 92 -14.16 18.63 2.31
N SER A 93 -14.70 18.94 3.49
CA SER A 93 -14.19 20.03 4.34
C SER A 93 -12.78 19.75 4.83
N ALA A 94 -12.49 18.51 5.21
CA ALA A 94 -11.15 18.08 5.59
C ALA A 94 -10.15 18.23 4.42
N GLU A 95 -10.56 17.88 3.20
CA GLU A 95 -9.72 18.07 2.01
C GLU A 95 -9.39 19.56 1.75
N ILE A 96 -10.34 20.46 1.94
CA ILE A 96 -10.10 21.91 1.86
C ILE A 96 -9.06 22.36 2.90
N ILE A 97 -9.16 21.89 4.14
CA ILE A 97 -8.17 22.22 5.20
C ILE A 97 -6.77 21.79 4.76
N GLU A 98 -6.63 20.56 4.29
CA GLU A 98 -5.35 20.03 3.85
C GLU A 98 -4.78 20.79 2.65
N LEU A 99 -5.62 21.13 1.66
CA LEU A 99 -5.19 21.94 0.53
C LEU A 99 -4.70 23.33 0.96
N MET A 100 -5.38 23.97 1.93
CA MET A 100 -4.95 25.28 2.44
C MET A 100 -3.62 25.20 3.19
N LYS A 101 -3.37 24.12 3.92
CA LYS A 101 -2.05 23.88 4.53
C LYS A 101 -0.95 23.77 3.47
N TRP A 102 -1.19 23.01 2.39
CA TRP A 102 -0.26 22.86 1.28
C TRP A 102 0.00 24.20 0.57
N ALA A 103 -1.04 24.94 0.26
CA ALA A 103 -0.91 26.25 -0.37
C ALA A 103 -0.09 27.23 0.47
N GLN A 104 -0.35 27.27 1.78
CA GLN A 104 0.34 28.17 2.69
C GLN A 104 1.81 27.79 2.97
N ALA A 105 2.13 26.50 2.88
CA ALA A 105 3.49 25.99 3.03
C ALA A 105 4.29 26.08 1.70
N GLY A 106 3.63 26.25 0.58
CA GLY A 106 4.26 26.19 -0.73
C GLY A 106 4.69 24.76 -1.15
N GLY A 107 4.08 23.75 -0.53
CA GLY A 107 4.38 22.32 -0.73
C GLY A 107 3.89 21.46 0.41
N CYS A 108 4.45 20.26 0.58
CA CYS A 108 4.07 19.37 1.68
C CYS A 108 4.35 20.02 3.04
N PRO A 109 3.32 20.20 3.89
CA PRO A 109 3.49 20.86 5.19
C PRO A 109 4.00 19.92 6.28
N TYR A 110 4.20 18.65 5.97
CA TYR A 110 4.58 17.61 6.92
C TYR A 110 6.06 17.30 6.83
N GLU A 111 6.68 17.08 7.99
CA GLU A 111 8.09 16.68 8.08
C GLU A 111 8.25 15.18 7.75
N ASP A 112 9.40 14.82 7.16
CA ASP A 112 9.80 13.42 6.98
C ASP A 112 9.92 12.71 8.35
N PRO A 113 9.39 11.49 8.51
CA PRO A 113 8.85 10.54 7.51
C PRO A 113 7.34 10.67 7.27
N ILE A 114 6.71 11.74 7.72
CA ILE A 114 5.27 11.94 7.62
C ILE A 114 4.93 12.46 6.23
N GLN A 115 4.25 11.63 5.44
CA GLN A 115 3.72 12.02 4.14
C GLN A 115 2.21 12.20 4.26
N GLY A 116 1.78 13.46 4.33
CA GLY A 116 0.35 13.79 4.40
C GLY A 116 -0.42 13.58 3.09
N HIS A 117 0.21 13.07 2.02
CA HIS A 117 -0.41 12.99 0.71
C HIS A 117 0.21 11.89 -0.16
N PHE A 118 -0.63 11.28 -1.01
CA PHE A 118 -0.19 10.34 -2.03
C PHE A 118 -0.19 11.00 -3.41
N THR A 119 0.92 10.91 -4.12
CA THR A 119 0.99 11.33 -5.53
C THR A 119 0.22 10.36 -6.43
N ASP A 120 -0.14 10.78 -7.64
CA ASP A 120 -0.77 9.89 -8.61
C ASP A 120 0.16 8.72 -9.00
N ALA A 121 1.47 8.95 -9.03
CA ALA A 121 2.45 7.90 -9.26
C ALA A 121 2.43 6.84 -8.14
N GLN A 122 2.41 7.27 -6.88
CA GLN A 122 2.32 6.36 -5.73
C GLN A 122 0.99 5.59 -5.69
N VAL A 123 -0.13 6.23 -6.04
CA VAL A 123 -1.42 5.53 -6.17
C VAL A 123 -1.36 4.44 -7.25
N ARG A 124 -0.70 4.71 -8.37
CA ARG A 124 -0.49 3.72 -9.43
C ARG A 124 0.44 2.60 -9.00
N GLU A 125 1.52 2.94 -8.28
CA GLU A 125 2.50 1.97 -7.77
C GLU A 125 1.89 1.06 -6.69
N LEU A 126 1.06 1.60 -5.81
CA LEU A 126 0.27 0.81 -4.86
C LEU A 126 -0.57 -0.24 -5.57
N GLY A 127 -0.89 0.01 -6.85
CA GLY A 127 -1.81 -0.83 -7.59
C GLY A 127 -3.19 -0.85 -6.96
N VAL A 128 -3.55 0.13 -6.20
CA VAL A 128 -4.59 0.18 -5.18
C VAL A 128 -5.08 -1.23 -4.91
N PRO A 129 -4.99 -1.81 -3.76
CA PRO A 129 -5.37 -3.20 -3.52
C PRO A 129 -6.76 -3.43 -4.07
N LEU A 130 -6.78 -3.73 -5.34
CA LEU A 130 -7.93 -4.01 -6.17
C LEU A 130 -8.20 -5.48 -6.03
N VAL A 131 -9.34 -5.85 -5.86
CA VAL A 131 -9.57 -6.84 -4.97
C VAL A 131 -10.59 -7.84 -5.43
N THR A 132 -10.14 -8.99 -5.47
CA THR A 132 -10.90 -10.14 -5.03
C THR A 132 -10.83 -10.20 -3.51
N ARG A 133 -11.85 -10.76 -2.84
CA ARG A 133 -11.94 -10.89 -1.37
C ARG A 133 -10.77 -11.65 -0.70
N ASP A 134 -9.75 -11.97 -1.44
CA ASP A 134 -8.57 -12.72 -1.02
C ASP A 134 -7.33 -11.83 -0.87
N ILE A 135 -7.46 -10.51 -1.03
CA ILE A 135 -6.32 -9.60 -1.04
C ILE A 135 -6.31 -8.65 0.15
N PRO A 136 -5.10 -8.34 0.63
CA PRO A 136 -4.92 -7.34 1.67
C PRO A 136 -5.43 -5.97 1.23
N GLY A 137 -6.17 -5.31 2.11
CA GLY A 137 -6.75 -4.00 1.88
C GLY A 137 -5.92 -2.83 2.38
N VAL A 138 -6.59 -1.73 2.62
CA VAL A 138 -6.06 -0.53 3.27
C VAL A 138 -6.67 -0.39 4.66
N ALA A 139 -5.84 -0.35 5.69
CA ALA A 139 -6.24 0.00 7.04
C ALA A 139 -6.02 1.50 7.28
N VAL A 140 -7.04 2.17 7.77
CA VAL A 140 -6.94 3.53 8.31
C VAL A 140 -7.04 3.46 9.81
N ILE A 141 -6.01 3.89 10.53
CA ILE A 141 -5.99 3.87 12.01
C ILE A 141 -6.02 5.30 12.52
N ILE A 142 -7.03 5.63 13.31
CA ILE A 142 -7.30 6.98 13.82
C ILE A 142 -7.17 7.02 15.36
N GLY A 143 -6.48 8.03 15.85
CA GLY A 143 -6.34 8.35 17.27
C GLY A 143 -5.07 7.79 17.88
N PRO A 144 -4.84 7.93 19.18
CA PRO A 144 -3.93 7.08 19.91
C PRO A 144 -4.63 5.76 20.26
N ALA A 145 -3.90 4.63 20.17
CA ALA A 145 -4.34 3.38 20.78
C ALA A 145 -4.36 3.50 22.30
N PRO A 146 -5.07 2.65 23.05
CA PRO A 146 -5.09 2.68 24.51
C PRO A 146 -3.70 2.59 25.12
N THR A 147 -2.82 1.81 24.52
CA THR A 147 -1.38 1.78 24.80
C THR A 147 -0.57 1.80 23.50
N ALA A 148 0.65 2.32 23.55
CA ALA A 148 1.54 2.32 22.40
C ALA A 148 1.87 0.89 21.91
N ASP A 149 1.95 -0.07 22.82
CA ASP A 149 2.24 -1.46 22.49
C ASP A 149 1.10 -2.09 21.70
N GLU A 150 -0.16 -1.91 22.14
CA GLU A 150 -1.34 -2.40 21.39
C GLU A 150 -1.44 -1.79 20.00
N GLY A 151 -1.18 -0.48 19.88
CA GLY A 151 -1.22 0.23 18.60
C GLY A 151 -0.17 -0.29 17.64
N VAL A 152 1.07 -0.46 18.10
CA VAL A 152 2.20 -0.96 17.31
C VAL A 152 2.00 -2.42 16.90
N GLU A 153 1.48 -3.26 17.81
CA GLU A 153 1.19 -4.66 17.52
C GLU A 153 0.14 -4.78 16.41
N LEU A 154 -0.95 -4.01 16.50
CA LEU A 154 -1.98 -3.97 15.46
C LEU A 154 -1.41 -3.53 14.09
N VAL A 155 -0.57 -2.48 14.07
CA VAL A 155 0.07 -2.03 12.83
C VAL A 155 0.95 -3.12 12.24
N LYS A 156 1.80 -3.77 13.05
CA LYS A 156 2.67 -4.86 12.61
C LYS A 156 1.88 -6.05 12.10
N GLU A 157 0.78 -6.37 12.74
CA GLU A 157 -0.10 -7.46 12.32
C GLU A 157 -0.68 -7.19 10.92
N TYR A 158 -1.19 -5.98 10.67
CA TYR A 158 -1.65 -5.59 9.34
C TYR A 158 -0.52 -5.62 8.29
N GLN A 159 0.65 -5.10 8.62
CA GLN A 159 1.80 -5.13 7.72
C GLN A 159 2.21 -6.56 7.37
N SER A 160 2.22 -7.47 8.36
CA SER A 160 2.58 -8.89 8.15
C SER A 160 1.62 -9.62 7.21
N GLN A 161 0.40 -9.13 7.12
CA GLN A 161 -0.64 -9.62 6.21
C GLN A 161 -0.61 -8.92 4.85
N GLY A 162 0.33 -7.99 4.63
CA GLY A 162 0.45 -7.21 3.40
C GLY A 162 -0.57 -6.08 3.28
N ILE A 163 -1.32 -5.76 4.34
CA ILE A 163 -2.26 -4.64 4.36
C ILE A 163 -1.49 -3.33 4.37
N PHE A 164 -1.91 -2.38 3.54
CA PHE A 164 -1.35 -1.04 3.55
C PHE A 164 -1.95 -0.23 4.69
N VAL A 165 -1.09 0.21 5.61
CA VAL A 165 -1.52 0.91 6.82
C VAL A 165 -1.35 2.41 6.67
N THR A 166 -2.40 3.17 6.98
CA THR A 166 -2.38 4.63 7.03
C THR A 166 -2.73 5.10 8.43
N LEU A 167 -1.91 5.98 8.98
CA LEU A 167 -2.01 6.45 10.36
C LEU A 167 -2.48 7.90 10.42
N VAL A 168 -3.40 8.19 11.34
CA VAL A 168 -3.94 9.53 11.58
C VAL A 168 -3.96 9.81 13.09
N GLY A 169 -3.42 10.96 13.50
CA GLY A 169 -3.45 11.37 14.89
C GLY A 169 -2.39 10.74 15.78
N GLY A 170 -2.71 10.56 17.06
CA GLY A 170 -1.74 10.17 18.09
C GLY A 170 -1.09 8.79 17.91
N ILE A 171 -1.66 7.90 17.13
CA ILE A 171 -1.03 6.61 16.79
C ILE A 171 0.32 6.81 16.09
N ILE A 172 0.51 7.91 15.36
CA ILE A 172 1.77 8.22 14.68
C ILE A 172 2.88 8.38 15.72
N ASP A 173 2.63 9.17 16.76
CA ASP A 173 3.61 9.43 17.81
C ASP A 173 3.94 8.15 18.57
N GLN A 174 2.94 7.32 18.86
CA GLN A 174 3.15 6.00 19.48
C GLN A 174 4.03 5.08 18.64
N CYS A 175 3.84 5.04 17.33
CA CYS A 175 4.67 4.26 16.42
C CYS A 175 6.11 4.79 16.37
N ILE A 176 6.29 6.11 16.32
CA ILE A 176 7.61 6.74 16.31
C ILE A 176 8.36 6.48 17.63
N GLU A 177 7.70 6.63 18.78
CA GLU A 177 8.29 6.35 20.11
C GLU A 177 8.76 4.90 20.25
N LYS A 178 8.08 3.96 19.61
CA LYS A 178 8.45 2.55 19.59
C LYS A 178 9.47 2.21 18.49
N GLY A 179 10.00 3.21 17.78
CA GLY A 179 11.02 3.03 16.76
C GLY A 179 10.55 2.38 15.47
N MET A 180 9.24 2.41 15.20
CA MET A 180 8.72 1.91 13.94
C MET A 180 9.18 2.79 12.76
N LYS A 181 9.54 2.15 11.68
CA LYS A 181 9.76 2.83 10.42
C LYS A 181 8.42 3.11 9.75
N LEU A 182 8.24 4.35 9.35
CA LEU A 182 7.09 4.80 8.58
C LEU A 182 7.53 5.18 7.17
N GLY A 183 6.70 4.94 6.21
CA GLY A 183 6.94 5.29 4.82
C GLY A 183 6.27 4.32 3.85
N PHE A 184 6.28 4.72 2.59
CA PHE A 184 5.63 3.97 1.52
C PHE A 184 6.25 2.58 1.34
N ASN A 185 7.58 2.50 1.40
CA ASN A 185 8.33 1.25 1.20
C ASN A 185 8.05 0.18 2.27
N VAL A 186 7.65 0.60 3.47
CA VAL A 186 7.27 -0.31 4.56
C VAL A 186 5.76 -0.47 4.71
N ARG A 187 5.00 0.03 3.71
CA ARG A 187 3.53 -0.05 3.66
C ARG A 187 2.82 0.51 4.90
N CYS A 188 3.46 1.48 5.57
CA CYS A 188 2.90 2.17 6.71
C CYS A 188 3.19 3.66 6.59
N VAL A 189 2.16 4.46 6.34
CA VAL A 189 2.31 5.89 6.05
C VAL A 189 1.55 6.71 7.08
N ALA A 190 2.23 7.69 7.64
CA ALA A 190 1.59 8.71 8.45
C ALA A 190 0.94 9.77 7.55
N LEU A 191 -0.35 10.00 7.69
CA LEU A 191 -1.06 11.02 6.91
C LEU A 191 -0.97 12.39 7.55
N GLY A 192 -1.08 12.47 8.87
CA GLY A 192 -0.99 13.70 9.65
C GLY A 192 -1.58 13.53 11.05
N ARG A 193 -1.20 14.44 11.96
CA ARG A 193 -1.65 14.37 13.36
C ARG A 193 -3.08 14.89 13.56
N GLU A 194 -3.59 15.63 12.60
CA GLU A 194 -4.96 16.17 12.65
C GLU A 194 -5.92 15.30 11.84
N LEU A 195 -7.17 15.24 12.27
CA LEU A 195 -8.18 14.41 11.63
C LEU A 195 -8.46 14.81 10.17
N SER A 196 -8.23 16.07 9.80
CA SER A 196 -8.36 16.52 8.42
C SER A 196 -7.50 15.73 7.44
N SER A 197 -6.38 15.16 7.90
CA SER A 197 -5.49 14.35 7.06
C SER A 197 -6.12 13.06 6.54
N VAL A 198 -7.25 12.61 7.12
CA VAL A 198 -8.02 11.46 6.61
C VAL A 198 -8.46 11.67 5.15
N ALA A 199 -8.60 12.92 4.72
CA ALA A 199 -8.93 13.26 3.33
C ALA A 199 -7.92 12.69 2.33
N HIS A 200 -6.66 12.54 2.71
CA HIS A 200 -5.63 11.98 1.84
C HIS A 200 -5.88 10.50 1.52
N VAL A 201 -6.35 9.71 2.49
CA VAL A 201 -6.68 8.30 2.22
C VAL A 201 -7.99 8.15 1.47
N VAL A 202 -8.99 8.98 1.76
CA VAL A 202 -10.25 9.01 1.00
C VAL A 202 -9.96 9.36 -0.47
N SER A 203 -9.07 10.31 -0.72
CA SER A 203 -8.65 10.69 -2.06
C SER A 203 -8.02 9.53 -2.83
N VAL A 204 -7.26 8.67 -2.17
CA VAL A 204 -6.66 7.46 -2.80
C VAL A 204 -7.76 6.57 -3.38
N ALA A 205 -8.81 6.29 -2.61
CA ALA A 205 -9.92 5.45 -3.07
C ALA A 205 -10.67 6.06 -4.27
N LEU A 206 -10.96 7.35 -4.20
CA LEU A 206 -11.70 8.04 -5.25
C LEU A 206 -10.85 8.24 -6.53
N ARG A 207 -9.56 8.56 -6.37
CA ARG A 207 -8.63 8.62 -7.51
C ARG A 207 -8.45 7.27 -8.16
N ALA A 208 -8.42 6.20 -7.37
CA ALA A 208 -8.39 4.85 -7.90
C ALA A 208 -9.60 4.55 -8.80
N ALA A 209 -10.78 4.98 -8.41
CA ALA A 209 -11.98 4.84 -9.24
C ALA A 209 -11.83 5.55 -10.59
N ILE A 210 -11.19 6.72 -10.62
CA ILE A 210 -10.92 7.45 -11.86
C ILE A 210 -9.82 6.77 -12.67
N ILE A 211 -8.68 6.48 -12.04
CA ILE A 211 -7.45 5.99 -12.70
C ILE A 211 -7.61 4.56 -13.23
N PHE A 212 -8.18 3.67 -12.41
CA PHE A 212 -8.30 2.23 -12.72
C PHE A 212 -9.70 1.81 -13.12
N GLY A 213 -10.72 2.51 -12.61
CA GLY A 213 -12.12 2.21 -12.91
C GLY A 213 -12.66 2.95 -14.12
N SER A 214 -11.87 3.87 -14.70
CA SER A 214 -12.32 4.77 -15.77
C SER A 214 -13.65 5.47 -15.45
N THR A 215 -13.86 5.74 -14.15
CA THR A 215 -15.08 6.36 -13.67
C THR A 215 -15.05 7.85 -13.95
N GLU A 216 -16.10 8.36 -14.57
CA GLU A 216 -16.20 9.78 -14.88
C GLU A 216 -16.40 10.60 -13.61
N PRO A 217 -15.56 11.65 -13.36
CA PRO A 217 -15.71 12.52 -12.20
C PRO A 217 -17.08 13.20 -12.16
N GLY A 218 -17.69 13.23 -10.99
CA GLY A 218 -19.06 13.71 -10.77
C GLY A 218 -20.13 12.63 -10.87
N ASN A 219 -19.78 11.44 -11.33
CA ASN A 219 -20.68 10.29 -11.31
C ASN A 219 -20.57 9.57 -9.96
N TYR A 220 -21.27 10.13 -8.95
CA TYR A 220 -21.23 9.61 -7.58
C TYR A 220 -21.59 8.12 -7.48
N GLU A 221 -22.62 7.67 -8.18
CA GLU A 221 -23.08 6.29 -8.12
C GLU A 221 -21.99 5.31 -8.63
N ALA A 222 -21.34 5.66 -9.73
CA ALA A 222 -20.25 4.86 -10.27
C ALA A 222 -19.02 4.88 -9.36
N MET A 223 -18.67 6.03 -8.77
CA MET A 223 -17.62 6.14 -7.77
C MET A 223 -17.88 5.27 -6.57
N TRP A 224 -19.08 5.37 -6.00
CA TRP A 224 -19.48 4.57 -4.85
C TRP A 224 -19.43 3.07 -5.16
N ARG A 225 -19.99 2.67 -6.31
CA ARG A 225 -19.98 1.26 -6.73
C ARG A 225 -18.56 0.73 -6.88
N TYR A 226 -17.68 1.51 -7.51
CA TYR A 226 -16.27 1.12 -7.65
C TYR A 226 -15.59 0.97 -6.28
N THR A 227 -15.75 1.94 -5.37
CA THR A 227 -15.13 1.88 -4.05
C THR A 227 -15.68 0.72 -3.21
N MET A 228 -16.98 0.45 -3.30
CA MET A 228 -17.59 -0.69 -2.62
C MET A 228 -17.08 -2.04 -3.12
N ASP A 229 -16.94 -2.18 -4.44
CA ASP A 229 -16.66 -3.47 -5.06
C ASP A 229 -15.16 -3.74 -5.24
N ARG A 230 -14.34 -2.68 -5.27
CA ARG A 230 -12.96 -2.75 -5.70
C ARG A 230 -11.93 -2.20 -4.72
N VAL A 231 -12.31 -1.31 -3.81
CA VAL A 231 -11.40 -0.75 -2.82
C VAL A 231 -11.71 -1.31 -1.44
N PHE A 232 -10.87 -2.21 -0.95
CA PHE A 232 -11.07 -2.84 0.35
C PHE A 232 -10.32 -2.07 1.43
N ALA A 233 -10.96 -1.02 1.91
CA ALA A 233 -10.48 -0.26 3.03
C ALA A 233 -11.42 -0.41 4.23
N PHE A 234 -10.87 -0.27 5.41
CA PHE A 234 -11.59 -0.22 6.67
C PHE A 234 -10.93 0.80 7.59
N VAL A 235 -11.67 1.27 8.57
CA VAL A 235 -11.25 2.29 9.52
C VAL A 235 -11.24 1.70 10.93
N ASN A 236 -10.13 1.82 11.63
CA ASN A 236 -10.03 1.57 13.06
C ASN A 236 -9.98 2.91 13.78
N ALA A 237 -10.94 3.19 14.64
CA ALA A 237 -11.00 4.40 15.44
C ALA A 237 -10.93 4.06 16.92
N PHE A 238 -9.88 4.51 17.59
CA PHE A 238 -9.71 4.28 19.03
C PHE A 238 -10.50 5.27 19.86
N ALA A 239 -11.08 4.80 20.94
CA ALA A 239 -11.72 5.63 21.95
C ALA A 239 -10.68 6.47 22.74
N PRO A 240 -11.05 7.69 23.17
CA PRO A 240 -12.35 8.34 22.99
C PRO A 240 -12.54 8.88 21.57
N VAL A 241 -13.73 8.67 21.01
CA VAL A 241 -14.10 9.16 19.69
C VAL A 241 -14.87 10.47 19.81
N ASP A 242 -14.37 11.56 19.25
CA ASP A 242 -15.05 12.86 19.23
C ASP A 242 -16.11 12.97 18.12
N ASP A 243 -16.86 14.07 18.08
CA ASP A 243 -17.93 14.27 17.13
C ASP A 243 -17.39 14.37 15.68
N MET A 244 -16.20 14.96 15.47
CA MET A 244 -15.57 15.01 14.14
C MET A 244 -15.18 13.62 13.66
N THR A 245 -14.62 12.79 14.52
CA THR A 245 -14.28 11.39 14.18
C THR A 245 -15.52 10.59 13.82
N VAL A 246 -16.63 10.80 14.55
CA VAL A 246 -17.93 10.18 14.23
C VAL A 246 -18.43 10.64 12.87
N ALA A 247 -18.32 11.92 12.54
CA ALA A 247 -18.73 12.46 11.24
C ALA A 247 -17.85 11.92 10.09
N CYS A 248 -16.54 11.84 10.30
CA CYS A 248 -15.61 11.20 9.35
C CYS A 248 -15.95 9.72 9.15
N GLY A 249 -16.28 9.00 10.22
CA GLY A 249 -16.74 7.60 10.16
C GLY A 249 -18.01 7.44 9.33
N ALA A 250 -18.96 8.34 9.46
CA ALA A 250 -20.16 8.37 8.61
C ALA A 250 -19.81 8.54 7.13
N GLY A 251 -18.83 9.39 6.81
CA GLY A 251 -18.33 9.55 5.45
C GLY A 251 -17.64 8.29 4.92
N ALA A 252 -16.82 7.65 5.74
CA ALA A 252 -16.16 6.39 5.39
C ALA A 252 -17.18 5.29 5.06
N ILE A 253 -18.23 5.16 5.86
CA ILE A 253 -19.30 4.20 5.61
C ILE A 253 -20.03 4.50 4.31
N GLN A 254 -20.29 5.77 4.00
CA GLN A 254 -20.91 6.17 2.74
C GLN A 254 -20.04 5.80 1.53
N LEU A 255 -18.73 5.72 1.72
CA LEU A 255 -17.78 5.24 0.71
C LEU A 255 -17.53 3.73 0.80
N GLY A 256 -18.28 3.01 1.63
CA GLY A 256 -18.20 1.56 1.72
C GLY A 256 -17.12 1.02 2.65
N PHE A 257 -16.57 1.84 3.52
CA PHE A 257 -15.54 1.44 4.47
C PHE A 257 -16.14 1.21 5.86
N PRO A 258 -16.13 -0.02 6.39
CA PRO A 258 -16.58 -0.27 7.75
C PRO A 258 -15.67 0.41 8.77
N VAL A 259 -16.23 0.81 9.89
CA VAL A 259 -15.53 1.42 11.03
C VAL A 259 -15.55 0.46 12.19
N ILE A 260 -14.39 0.09 12.71
CA ILE A 260 -14.21 -0.72 13.89
C ILE A 260 -13.70 0.19 15.01
N THR A 261 -14.35 0.13 16.17
CA THR A 261 -13.99 0.99 17.31
C THR A 261 -14.13 0.24 18.62
N ASN A 262 -13.26 0.57 19.59
CA ASN A 262 -13.38 0.11 20.98
C ASN A 262 -14.20 1.07 21.85
N ASP A 263 -14.82 2.09 21.26
CA ASP A 263 -15.73 2.97 21.98
C ASP A 263 -17.05 2.25 22.27
N THR A 264 -17.26 1.92 23.54
CA THR A 264 -18.43 1.17 24.02
C THR A 264 -19.56 2.04 24.52
N GLU A 265 -19.40 3.37 24.51
CA GLU A 265 -20.49 4.27 24.91
C GLU A 265 -21.67 4.15 23.97
N GLU A 266 -22.85 3.82 24.51
CA GLU A 266 -24.06 3.51 23.71
C GLU A 266 -24.45 4.59 22.71
N ASN A 267 -24.08 5.83 22.99
CA ASN A 267 -24.41 6.98 22.14
C ASN A 267 -23.38 7.25 21.03
N ASN A 268 -22.26 6.56 21.05
CA ASN A 268 -21.23 6.68 20.03
C ASN A 268 -21.48 5.77 18.84
N MET A 269 -22.60 5.05 18.82
CA MET A 269 -22.66 3.83 18.07
C MET A 269 -23.71 3.82 16.98
N PHE A 270 -23.23 3.73 15.79
CA PHE A 270 -23.97 3.26 14.65
C PHE A 270 -24.10 1.73 14.73
N ARG A 271 -25.17 1.22 15.20
CA ARG A 271 -25.45 -0.22 15.05
C ARG A 271 -25.99 -0.52 13.66
N ILE A 272 -25.20 -0.20 12.63
CA ILE A 272 -25.51 -0.61 11.27
C ILE A 272 -24.73 -1.89 11.02
N PRO A 273 -25.39 -3.04 10.86
CA PRO A 273 -24.71 -4.30 10.59
C PRO A 273 -23.74 -4.17 9.41
N LYS A 274 -22.51 -4.66 9.56
CA LYS A 274 -21.40 -4.61 8.58
C LYS A 274 -20.82 -3.22 8.28
N SER A 275 -21.30 -2.15 8.90
CA SER A 275 -20.79 -0.80 8.66
C SER A 275 -20.04 -0.24 9.85
N ILE A 276 -20.53 -0.48 11.06
CA ILE A 276 -19.81 -0.20 12.30
C ILE A 276 -19.83 -1.40 13.20
N VAL A 277 -18.67 -1.79 13.64
CA VAL A 277 -18.47 -2.91 14.55
C VAL A 277 -17.78 -2.40 15.81
N ILE A 278 -18.41 -2.64 16.95
CA ILE A 278 -17.82 -2.39 18.25
C ILE A 278 -17.00 -3.60 18.64
N GLN A 279 -15.73 -3.40 18.82
CA GLN A 279 -14.81 -4.39 19.31
C GLN A 279 -14.08 -3.82 20.53
N PRO A 280 -14.52 -4.13 21.77
CA PRO A 280 -13.87 -3.60 22.96
C PRO A 280 -12.40 -4.03 23.11
N ASP A 281 -12.05 -5.16 22.54
CA ASP A 281 -10.74 -5.78 22.63
C ASP A 281 -9.91 -5.41 21.38
N VAL A 282 -8.92 -4.53 21.54
CA VAL A 282 -8.06 -4.06 20.46
C VAL A 282 -7.30 -5.21 19.78
N SER A 283 -6.95 -6.25 20.52
CA SER A 283 -6.27 -7.42 19.97
C SER A 283 -7.10 -8.17 18.91
N LYS A 284 -8.39 -7.90 18.85
CA LYS A 284 -9.31 -8.48 17.85
C LYS A 284 -9.65 -7.53 16.70
N PHE A 285 -9.11 -6.31 16.69
CA PHE A 285 -9.39 -5.34 15.63
C PHE A 285 -9.08 -5.90 14.26
N ASN A 286 -7.93 -6.57 14.12
CA ASN A 286 -7.52 -7.16 12.87
C ASN A 286 -8.59 -8.12 12.32
N ILE A 287 -8.87 -9.19 13.04
CA ILE A 287 -9.83 -10.20 12.58
C ILE A 287 -11.23 -9.60 12.34
N THR A 288 -11.67 -8.70 13.24
CA THR A 288 -12.97 -8.02 13.12
C THR A 288 -13.03 -7.14 11.85
N SER A 289 -11.94 -6.43 11.54
CA SER A 289 -11.84 -5.59 10.33
C SER A 289 -11.91 -6.42 9.05
N LEU A 290 -11.21 -7.55 9.04
CA LEU A 290 -11.18 -8.46 7.89
C LEU A 290 -12.57 -9.09 7.67
N GLU A 291 -13.21 -9.54 8.75
CA GLU A 291 -14.56 -10.09 8.70
C GLU A 291 -15.61 -9.06 8.26
N ALA A 292 -15.53 -7.84 8.78
CA ALA A 292 -16.44 -6.75 8.42
C ALA A 292 -16.36 -6.42 6.91
N ARG A 293 -15.17 -6.59 6.32
CA ARG A 293 -14.92 -6.33 4.91
C ARG A 293 -14.99 -7.58 4.03
N ASP A 294 -15.23 -8.75 4.64
CA ASP A 294 -15.23 -10.05 3.95
C ASP A 294 -13.90 -10.33 3.23
N ILE A 295 -12.79 -9.88 3.84
CA ILE A 295 -11.45 -10.12 3.35
C ILE A 295 -10.99 -11.49 3.84
N LYS A 296 -10.51 -12.31 2.91
CA LYS A 296 -9.85 -13.58 3.21
C LYS A 296 -8.36 -13.43 2.96
N ILE A 297 -7.57 -13.56 4.01
CA ILE A 297 -6.12 -13.56 3.88
C ILE A 297 -5.64 -14.99 3.68
N LYS A 298 -4.97 -15.21 2.57
CA LYS A 298 -4.24 -16.45 2.32
C LYS A 298 -2.85 -16.29 2.93
N ILE A 299 -2.68 -16.75 4.17
CA ILE A 299 -1.37 -16.76 4.81
C ILE A 299 -0.60 -17.97 4.29
N THR A 300 0.44 -17.72 3.50
CA THR A 300 1.39 -18.74 3.11
C THR A 300 2.45 -18.84 4.21
N LYS A 301 2.38 -19.89 5.01
CA LYS A 301 3.43 -20.16 6.00
C LYS A 301 4.67 -20.66 5.29
N ILE A 302 5.77 -19.93 5.45
CA ILE A 302 7.09 -20.30 4.95
C ILE A 302 7.95 -20.61 6.17
N ASP A 303 8.46 -21.83 6.24
CA ASP A 303 9.27 -22.31 7.36
C ASP A 303 10.74 -22.00 7.11
N ILE A 304 11.15 -20.82 7.57
CA ILE A 304 12.54 -20.35 7.50
C ILE A 304 13.04 -19.95 8.90
N PRO A 305 14.37 -20.02 9.15
CA PRO A 305 14.91 -19.77 10.50
C PRO A 305 14.86 -18.31 10.94
N VAL A 306 14.61 -17.37 10.03
CA VAL A 306 14.50 -15.94 10.35
C VAL A 306 13.05 -15.48 10.23
N ALA A 307 12.68 -14.44 10.99
CA ALA A 307 11.36 -13.84 10.90
C ALA A 307 11.17 -13.13 9.54
N PHE A 308 9.92 -12.94 9.16
CA PHE A 308 9.58 -12.01 8.09
C PHE A 308 9.57 -10.59 8.65
N SER A 309 10.33 -9.70 8.01
CA SER A 309 10.30 -8.27 8.30
C SER A 309 9.34 -7.57 7.35
N SER A 310 8.53 -6.65 7.89
CA SER A 310 7.75 -5.71 7.09
C SER A 310 8.55 -4.48 6.66
N ALA A 311 9.76 -4.32 7.22
CA ALA A 311 10.63 -3.17 6.98
C ALA A 311 11.75 -3.53 6.00
N PHE A 312 12.08 -2.60 5.11
CA PHE A 312 13.26 -2.70 4.27
C PHE A 312 14.51 -2.42 5.11
N GLU A 313 15.33 -3.43 5.37
CA GLU A 313 16.49 -3.33 6.24
C GLU A 313 17.80 -2.98 5.53
N GLY A 314 17.78 -2.78 4.23
CA GLY A 314 18.97 -2.63 3.40
C GLY A 314 19.94 -1.54 3.84
N GLU A 315 19.43 -0.44 4.36
CA GLU A 315 20.21 0.66 4.89
C GLU A 315 20.84 0.34 6.27
N ILE A 316 20.30 -0.65 6.99
CA ILE A 316 20.67 -0.99 8.36
C ILE A 316 21.80 -2.01 8.37
N ILE A 317 21.90 -2.89 7.37
CA ILE A 317 22.91 -3.92 7.26
C ILE A 317 24.21 -3.27 6.81
N ARG A 318 25.05 -2.91 7.78
CA ARG A 318 26.38 -2.37 7.55
C ARG A 318 27.35 -3.47 7.16
N ARG A 319 28.39 -3.11 6.40
CA ARG A 319 29.41 -4.06 5.97
C ARG A 319 30.09 -4.78 7.14
N GLY A 320 30.25 -4.11 8.29
CA GLY A 320 30.84 -4.71 9.51
C GLY A 320 29.96 -5.77 10.19
N ASP A 321 28.65 -5.69 9.97
CA ASP A 321 27.66 -6.61 10.55
C ASP A 321 27.19 -7.67 9.53
N MET A 322 27.83 -7.71 8.39
CA MET A 322 27.46 -8.52 7.25
C MET A 322 28.20 -9.85 7.25
N GLN A 323 27.47 -10.95 7.10
CA GLN A 323 28.04 -12.27 6.87
C GLN A 323 28.65 -12.36 5.46
N VAL A 324 27.87 -12.00 4.44
CA VAL A 324 28.28 -12.06 3.05
C VAL A 324 27.54 -11.01 2.23
N GLU A 325 28.19 -10.50 1.20
CA GLU A 325 27.59 -9.69 0.15
C GLU A 325 27.72 -10.43 -1.17
N PHE A 326 26.60 -10.59 -1.86
CA PHE A 326 26.61 -10.97 -3.26
C PHE A 326 26.41 -9.70 -4.08
N ASP A 327 27.40 -9.33 -4.88
CA ASP A 327 27.37 -8.11 -5.67
C ASP A 327 27.95 -8.40 -7.04
N GLY A 328 27.12 -8.29 -8.04
CA GLY A 328 27.54 -8.39 -9.41
C GLY A 328 27.11 -7.15 -10.17
N SER A 329 27.99 -6.19 -10.33
CA SER A 329 27.82 -5.12 -11.29
C SER A 329 28.03 -5.65 -12.70
N ARG A 330 26.97 -6.11 -13.34
CA ARG A 330 26.89 -6.47 -14.76
C ARG A 330 27.63 -7.74 -15.24
N VAL A 331 28.37 -8.45 -14.41
CA VAL A 331 29.19 -9.58 -14.90
C VAL A 331 28.91 -10.87 -14.14
N ASP A 332 28.68 -10.82 -12.84
CA ASP A 332 28.81 -12.02 -12.00
C ASP A 332 27.57 -12.36 -11.16
N ALA A 333 26.53 -11.51 -11.14
CA ALA A 333 25.29 -11.81 -10.44
C ALA A 333 24.09 -11.47 -11.31
N LEU A 334 23.08 -12.30 -11.27
CA LEU A 334 21.88 -12.11 -12.09
C LEU A 334 20.63 -12.74 -11.47
N GLU A 335 19.49 -12.30 -11.97
CA GLU A 335 18.17 -12.88 -11.74
C GLU A 335 17.53 -13.25 -13.06
N LEU A 336 16.98 -14.44 -13.13
CA LEU A 336 16.30 -14.91 -14.34
C LEU A 336 15.07 -15.73 -13.98
N VAL A 337 13.94 -15.35 -14.55
CA VAL A 337 12.75 -16.19 -14.60
C VAL A 337 12.61 -16.74 -16.01
N ARG A 338 12.33 -18.02 -16.14
CA ARG A 338 12.08 -18.69 -17.42
C ARG A 338 10.75 -19.41 -17.42
N SER A 339 9.96 -19.15 -18.43
CA SER A 339 8.79 -19.94 -18.76
C SER A 339 9.19 -21.25 -19.41
N LYS A 340 8.67 -22.34 -18.91
CA LYS A 340 8.96 -23.69 -19.36
C LYS A 340 7.68 -24.50 -19.56
N GLU A 341 7.79 -25.63 -20.24
CA GLU A 341 6.70 -26.58 -20.32
C GLU A 341 6.47 -27.28 -18.97
N LEU A 342 5.22 -27.62 -18.68
CA LEU A 342 4.85 -28.31 -17.42
C LEU A 342 5.64 -29.60 -17.15
N SER A 343 6.11 -30.26 -18.18
CA SER A 343 6.92 -31.48 -18.10
C SER A 343 8.39 -31.22 -17.76
N GLU A 344 8.87 -29.98 -17.97
CA GLU A 344 10.27 -29.59 -17.74
C GLU A 344 10.52 -29.08 -16.35
N VAL A 345 9.45 -28.74 -15.56
CA VAL A 345 9.55 -28.18 -14.23
C VAL A 345 9.13 -29.19 -13.18
N GLU A 346 10.02 -29.45 -12.23
CA GLU A 346 9.73 -30.20 -11.01
C GLU A 346 9.27 -29.22 -9.92
N ASP A 347 8.00 -29.31 -9.54
CA ASP A 347 7.43 -28.38 -8.56
C ASP A 347 8.14 -28.48 -7.20
N HIS A 348 8.44 -27.35 -6.59
CA HIS A 348 9.13 -27.21 -5.29
C HIS A 348 10.56 -27.79 -5.28
N LYS A 349 11.20 -27.91 -6.42
CA LYS A 349 12.60 -28.37 -6.48
C LYS A 349 13.56 -27.22 -6.21
N PHE A 350 14.51 -27.46 -5.33
CA PHE A 350 15.64 -26.56 -5.09
C PHE A 350 16.95 -27.22 -5.58
N THR A 351 17.77 -26.42 -6.26
CA THR A 351 19.12 -26.84 -6.69
C THR A 351 20.13 -25.76 -6.31
N LEU A 352 21.17 -26.13 -5.57
CA LEU A 352 22.30 -25.25 -5.28
C LEU A 352 23.52 -25.74 -6.09
N ILE A 353 24.14 -24.83 -6.84
CA ILE A 353 25.37 -25.07 -7.62
C ILE A 353 26.46 -24.15 -7.05
N GLY A 354 27.34 -24.71 -6.26
CA GLY A 354 28.41 -23.99 -5.56
C GLY A 354 28.24 -23.99 -4.04
N PRO A 355 29.03 -23.18 -3.32
CA PRO A 355 29.02 -23.13 -1.87
C PRO A 355 27.77 -22.45 -1.30
N ASP A 356 27.36 -22.84 -0.08
CA ASP A 356 26.34 -22.15 0.71
C ASP A 356 26.97 -21.08 1.62
N LEU A 357 26.15 -20.31 2.33
CA LEU A 357 26.55 -19.15 3.15
C LEU A 357 27.65 -19.44 4.16
N ASP A 358 27.71 -20.65 4.70
CA ASP A 358 28.70 -21.08 5.68
C ASP A 358 30.11 -21.33 5.12
N ALA A 359 30.23 -21.44 3.82
CA ALA A 359 31.51 -21.63 3.14
C ALA A 359 32.20 -20.31 2.75
N PHE A 360 31.53 -19.18 2.91
CA PHE A 360 32.09 -17.87 2.56
C PHE A 360 32.74 -17.19 3.75
N GLU A 361 33.83 -16.47 3.50
CA GLU A 361 34.48 -15.63 4.52
C GLU A 361 33.56 -14.49 4.95
N VAL A 362 33.56 -14.19 6.25
CA VAL A 362 32.76 -13.11 6.83
C VAL A 362 33.09 -11.77 6.18
N GLY A 363 32.08 -11.07 5.69
CA GLY A 363 32.22 -9.79 5.03
C GLY A 363 32.75 -9.86 3.59
N SER A 364 32.91 -11.06 3.04
CA SER A 364 33.34 -11.25 1.64
C SER A 364 32.28 -10.84 0.64
N LYS A 365 32.76 -10.54 -0.59
CA LYS A 365 31.91 -10.34 -1.75
C LYS A 365 32.00 -11.51 -2.68
N ASN A 366 30.87 -12.03 -3.08
CA ASN A 366 30.75 -13.22 -3.92
C ASN A 366 29.72 -13.02 -5.01
N THR A 367 29.63 -13.96 -5.94
CA THR A 367 28.64 -13.95 -7.00
C THR A 367 27.42 -14.80 -6.65
N ILE A 368 26.26 -14.47 -7.24
CA ILE A 368 25.06 -15.28 -7.11
C ILE A 368 24.17 -15.15 -8.36
N CYS A 369 23.59 -16.27 -8.78
CA CYS A 369 22.50 -16.25 -9.76
C CYS A 369 21.25 -16.85 -9.14
N PHE A 370 20.16 -16.09 -9.14
CA PHE A 370 18.82 -16.59 -8.82
C PHE A 370 18.09 -16.95 -10.10
N VAL A 371 17.70 -18.20 -10.24
CA VAL A 371 16.99 -18.70 -11.41
C VAL A 371 15.71 -19.38 -10.97
N ALA A 372 14.57 -18.91 -11.46
CA ALA A 372 13.29 -19.57 -11.28
C ALA A 372 12.76 -20.06 -12.64
N ASP A 373 12.57 -21.38 -12.74
CA ASP A 373 11.84 -21.97 -13.85
C ASP A 373 10.39 -22.15 -13.42
N VAL A 374 9.49 -21.55 -14.18
CA VAL A 374 8.06 -21.55 -13.89
C VAL A 374 7.28 -22.16 -15.07
N ALA A 375 6.22 -22.87 -14.74
CA ALA A 375 5.33 -23.47 -15.75
C ALA A 375 3.88 -23.39 -15.28
N GLY A 376 2.97 -23.19 -16.21
CA GLY A 376 1.55 -23.18 -15.93
C GLY A 376 0.72 -23.14 -17.21
N LYS A 377 -0.53 -23.57 -17.12
CA LYS A 377 -1.45 -23.65 -18.27
C LYS A 377 -1.71 -22.28 -18.92
N ASN A 378 -1.69 -21.24 -18.12
CA ASN A 378 -1.92 -19.86 -18.56
C ASN A 378 -0.62 -19.03 -18.58
N MET A 379 0.52 -19.68 -18.43
CA MET A 379 1.82 -19.01 -18.40
C MET A 379 2.21 -18.51 -19.79
N SER A 380 2.67 -17.27 -19.83
CA SER A 380 3.24 -16.65 -21.03
C SER A 380 4.64 -16.13 -20.71
N SER A 381 5.53 -16.16 -21.67
CA SER A 381 6.87 -15.57 -21.55
C SER A 381 6.86 -14.05 -21.31
N ASP A 382 5.73 -13.39 -21.55
CA ASP A 382 5.54 -11.98 -21.23
C ASP A 382 5.62 -11.69 -19.73
N PHE A 383 5.24 -12.66 -18.91
CA PHE A 383 5.20 -12.51 -17.47
C PHE A 383 6.56 -12.71 -16.78
N GLU A 384 7.54 -13.28 -17.46
CA GLU A 384 8.85 -13.56 -16.87
C GLU A 384 9.49 -12.33 -16.24
N SER A 385 9.49 -11.19 -16.93
CA SER A 385 10.07 -9.95 -16.41
C SER A 385 9.27 -9.36 -15.24
N VAL A 386 7.98 -9.60 -15.18
CA VAL A 386 7.11 -9.17 -14.05
C VAL A 386 7.49 -9.93 -12.79
N PHE A 387 7.60 -11.25 -12.89
CA PHE A 387 7.99 -12.10 -11.75
C PHE A 387 9.39 -11.79 -11.27
N GLU A 388 10.33 -11.58 -12.18
CA GLU A 388 11.72 -11.21 -11.88
C GLU A 388 11.82 -9.92 -11.05
N ARG A 389 10.99 -8.92 -11.38
CA ARG A 389 10.93 -7.66 -10.63
C ARG A 389 10.48 -7.82 -9.17
N LYS A 390 9.82 -8.93 -8.84
CA LYS A 390 9.35 -9.19 -7.47
C LYS A 390 10.41 -9.83 -6.58
N PHE A 391 11.47 -10.39 -7.15
CA PHE A 391 12.50 -11.09 -6.37
C PHE A 391 13.06 -10.25 -5.24
N HIS A 392 13.40 -8.99 -5.51
CA HIS A 392 13.91 -8.10 -4.46
C HIS A 392 12.89 -7.88 -3.33
N ALA A 393 11.61 -7.71 -3.65
CA ALA A 393 10.58 -7.54 -2.64
C ALA A 393 10.40 -8.82 -1.80
N TYR A 394 10.44 -9.98 -2.43
CA TYR A 394 10.34 -11.26 -1.74
C TYR A 394 11.52 -11.52 -0.81
N VAL A 395 12.73 -11.30 -1.30
CA VAL A 395 13.96 -11.51 -0.52
C VAL A 395 14.07 -10.50 0.62
N ASN A 396 13.66 -9.24 0.40
CA ASN A 396 13.64 -8.22 1.44
C ASN A 396 12.62 -8.47 2.56
N CYS A 397 11.69 -9.41 2.37
CA CYS A 397 10.78 -9.81 3.45
C CYS A 397 11.51 -10.57 4.59
N MET A 398 12.69 -11.12 4.34
CA MET A 398 13.45 -11.87 5.35
C MET A 398 14.22 -10.92 6.26
N GLU A 399 14.09 -11.10 7.58
CA GLU A 399 14.83 -10.31 8.56
C GLU A 399 16.34 -10.53 8.40
N GLY A 400 17.09 -9.43 8.44
CA GLY A 400 18.54 -9.46 8.27
C GLY A 400 19.02 -9.71 6.84
N VAL A 401 18.14 -9.60 5.85
CA VAL A 401 18.48 -9.71 4.43
C VAL A 401 18.13 -8.43 3.68
N MET A 402 19.01 -8.00 2.81
CA MET A 402 18.80 -6.89 1.88
C MET A 402 18.99 -7.38 0.45
N HIS A 403 18.08 -7.03 -0.41
CA HIS A 403 18.22 -7.25 -1.85
C HIS A 403 17.90 -5.97 -2.62
N THR A 404 18.77 -5.62 -3.55
CA THR A 404 18.54 -4.52 -4.51
C THR A 404 18.96 -4.97 -5.90
N GLY A 405 18.33 -4.40 -6.89
CA GLY A 405 18.69 -4.67 -8.28
C GLY A 405 17.68 -5.55 -9.00
N GLN A 406 18.02 -5.85 -10.22
CA GLN A 406 17.16 -6.56 -11.16
C GLN A 406 18.00 -7.09 -12.33
N ARG A 407 17.63 -8.23 -12.91
CA ARG A 407 18.32 -8.89 -14.01
C ARG A 407 19.80 -9.17 -13.68
N ASP A 408 20.70 -8.49 -14.39
CA ASP A 408 22.16 -8.65 -14.31
C ASP A 408 22.85 -7.60 -13.41
N MET A 409 22.09 -6.91 -12.60
CA MET A 409 22.58 -5.94 -11.61
C MET A 409 21.87 -6.18 -10.29
N ILE A 410 22.45 -7.05 -9.47
CA ILE A 410 21.86 -7.36 -8.16
C ILE A 410 22.89 -7.19 -7.05
N ARG A 411 22.39 -6.83 -5.87
CA ARG A 411 23.13 -6.84 -4.63
C ARG A 411 22.29 -7.47 -3.54
N VAL A 412 22.83 -8.50 -2.92
CA VAL A 412 22.21 -9.18 -1.77
C VAL A 412 23.16 -9.14 -0.61
N ARG A 413 22.70 -8.70 0.57
CA ARG A 413 23.45 -8.74 1.82
C ARG A 413 22.73 -9.60 2.83
N VAL A 414 23.50 -10.42 3.52
CA VAL A 414 23.02 -11.23 4.63
C VAL A 414 23.73 -10.77 5.90
N SER A 415 22.97 -10.45 6.95
CA SER A 415 23.52 -10.08 8.25
C SER A 415 24.11 -11.31 8.97
N LYS A 416 25.06 -11.07 9.90
CA LYS A 416 25.58 -12.11 10.78
C LYS A 416 24.47 -12.73 11.63
N ALA A 417 23.57 -11.89 12.14
CA ALA A 417 22.45 -12.34 12.98
C ALA A 417 21.54 -13.33 12.24
N ALA A 418 21.18 -13.03 10.98
CA ALA A 418 20.37 -13.95 10.18
C ALA A 418 21.11 -15.27 9.89
N PHE A 419 22.40 -15.18 9.56
CA PHE A 419 23.23 -16.37 9.36
C PHE A 419 23.35 -17.23 10.63
N GLU A 420 23.59 -16.61 11.78
CA GLU A 420 23.68 -17.28 13.08
C GLU A 420 22.33 -17.89 13.51
N ALA A 421 21.21 -17.26 13.12
CA ALA A 421 19.86 -17.83 13.28
C ALA A 421 19.62 -19.07 12.41
N GLY A 422 20.53 -19.39 11.49
CA GLY A 422 20.48 -20.60 10.67
C GLY A 422 20.10 -20.37 9.20
N LEU A 423 19.95 -19.10 8.76
CA LEU A 423 19.62 -18.78 7.38
C LEU A 423 20.63 -19.37 6.39
N ARG A 424 20.14 -20.01 5.33
CA ARG A 424 20.93 -20.62 4.26
C ARG A 424 20.31 -20.26 2.89
N LEU A 425 21.00 -20.53 1.80
CA LEU A 425 20.51 -20.24 0.46
C LEU A 425 19.24 -21.04 0.09
N LYS A 426 19.04 -22.18 0.69
CA LYS A 426 17.77 -22.91 0.58
C LYS A 426 16.57 -22.07 1.00
N ASP A 427 16.71 -21.26 2.05
CA ASP A 427 15.61 -20.46 2.59
C ASP A 427 15.21 -19.34 1.62
N PHE A 428 16.16 -18.80 0.87
CA PHE A 428 15.89 -17.87 -0.24
C PHE A 428 15.06 -18.54 -1.33
N ALA A 429 15.40 -19.77 -1.67
CA ALA A 429 14.65 -20.54 -2.66
C ALA A 429 13.22 -20.85 -2.17
N GLU A 430 13.04 -21.18 -0.89
CA GLU A 430 11.73 -21.41 -0.29
C GLU A 430 10.87 -20.12 -0.33
N VAL A 431 11.44 -18.97 -0.04
CA VAL A 431 10.71 -17.69 -0.12
C VAL A 431 10.33 -17.37 -1.57
N LEU A 432 11.26 -17.49 -2.51
CA LEU A 432 10.97 -17.25 -3.93
C LEU A 432 9.89 -18.19 -4.45
N TYR A 433 10.00 -19.49 -4.15
CA TYR A 433 8.99 -20.48 -4.52
C TYR A 433 7.62 -20.15 -3.95
N ALA A 434 7.54 -19.98 -2.62
CA ALA A 434 6.28 -19.79 -1.93
C ALA A 434 5.59 -18.47 -2.35
N LYS A 435 6.37 -17.41 -2.53
CA LYS A 435 5.84 -16.12 -2.97
C LYS A 435 5.39 -16.14 -4.42
N LEU A 436 6.17 -16.71 -5.33
CA LEU A 436 5.76 -16.86 -6.73
C LEU A 436 4.48 -17.68 -6.86
N LYS A 437 4.38 -18.80 -6.15
CA LYS A 437 3.19 -19.65 -6.15
C LYS A 437 1.98 -18.98 -5.50
N SER A 438 2.19 -18.20 -4.43
CA SER A 438 1.12 -17.50 -3.73
C SER A 438 0.59 -16.31 -4.51
N ASP A 439 1.50 -15.50 -5.03
CA ASP A 439 1.16 -14.23 -5.66
C ASP A 439 0.67 -14.41 -7.12
N TYR A 440 1.05 -15.52 -7.76
CA TYR A 440 0.73 -15.80 -9.17
C TYR A 440 0.12 -17.18 -9.37
N ASP A 441 -0.68 -17.65 -8.44
CA ASP A 441 -1.31 -18.97 -8.50
C ASP A 441 -2.27 -19.16 -9.69
N ALA A 442 -2.75 -18.08 -10.28
CA ALA A 442 -3.56 -18.12 -11.50
C ALA A 442 -2.76 -18.52 -12.76
N VAL A 443 -1.43 -18.36 -12.75
CA VAL A 443 -0.58 -18.57 -13.93
C VAL A 443 0.59 -19.52 -13.67
N ILE A 444 1.02 -19.71 -12.41
CA ILE A 444 2.13 -20.61 -12.04
C ILE A 444 1.59 -21.88 -11.40
N ASP A 445 1.55 -22.96 -12.16
CA ASP A 445 1.21 -24.30 -11.64
C ASP A 445 2.41 -24.96 -10.96
N LYS A 446 3.62 -24.78 -11.51
CA LYS A 446 4.87 -25.35 -11.01
C LYS A 446 5.98 -24.31 -10.99
N CYS A 447 6.86 -24.40 -10.00
CA CYS A 447 8.04 -23.57 -9.88
C CYS A 447 9.20 -24.38 -9.29
N GLN A 448 10.38 -24.25 -9.88
CA GLN A 448 11.63 -24.72 -9.30
C GLN A 448 12.63 -23.59 -9.24
N VAL A 449 13.49 -23.61 -8.22
CA VAL A 449 14.48 -22.56 -8.00
C VAL A 449 15.88 -23.15 -8.01
N THR A 450 16.76 -22.54 -8.81
CA THR A 450 18.19 -22.85 -8.83
C THR A 450 18.96 -21.64 -8.36
N ILE A 451 19.87 -21.82 -7.41
CA ILE A 451 20.79 -20.79 -6.97
C ILE A 451 22.20 -21.24 -7.35
N ILE A 452 22.97 -20.38 -8.00
CA ILE A 452 24.32 -20.65 -8.43
C ILE A 452 25.24 -19.66 -7.71
N THR A 453 26.25 -20.15 -7.01
CA THR A 453 27.23 -19.33 -6.28
C THR A 453 28.68 -19.67 -6.70
N ASP A 454 28.86 -20.71 -7.53
CA ASP A 454 30.14 -20.98 -8.17
C ASP A 454 30.41 -19.93 -9.24
N PRO A 455 31.54 -19.20 -9.22
CA PRO A 455 31.81 -18.11 -10.13
C PRO A 455 31.89 -18.52 -11.60
N GLU A 456 32.46 -19.69 -11.90
CA GLU A 456 32.60 -20.15 -13.28
C GLU A 456 31.26 -20.62 -13.84
N GLU A 457 30.43 -21.28 -13.02
CA GLU A 457 29.09 -21.67 -13.41
C GLU A 457 28.16 -20.45 -13.54
N CYS A 458 28.27 -19.42 -12.68
CA CYS A 458 27.56 -18.15 -12.85
C CYS A 458 27.91 -17.51 -14.19
N LYS A 459 29.19 -17.41 -14.52
CA LYS A 459 29.67 -16.82 -15.75
C LYS A 459 29.21 -17.59 -16.98
N LYS A 460 29.28 -18.90 -16.93
CA LYS A 460 28.80 -19.81 -17.98
C LYS A 460 27.30 -19.64 -18.20
N PHE A 461 26.51 -19.72 -17.10
CA PHE A 461 25.06 -19.57 -17.14
C PHE A 461 24.66 -18.20 -17.69
N ARG A 462 25.36 -17.15 -17.31
CA ARG A 462 25.13 -15.80 -17.82
C ARG A 462 25.25 -15.75 -19.33
N HIS A 463 26.36 -16.25 -19.89
CA HIS A 463 26.63 -16.17 -21.33
C HIS A 463 25.78 -17.10 -22.15
N GLU A 464 25.60 -18.34 -21.68
CA GLU A 464 24.91 -19.36 -22.46
C GLU A 464 23.37 -19.30 -22.33
N VAL A 465 22.85 -18.75 -21.22
CA VAL A 465 21.43 -18.81 -20.91
C VAL A 465 20.81 -17.43 -20.67
N ALA A 466 21.39 -16.63 -19.76
CA ALA A 466 20.73 -15.39 -19.32
C ALA A 466 20.74 -14.31 -20.39
N ILE A 467 21.89 -14.01 -21.00
CA ILE A 467 22.01 -12.99 -22.04
C ILE A 467 21.09 -13.33 -23.23
N PRO A 468 21.12 -14.53 -23.82
CA PRO A 468 20.18 -14.88 -24.89
C PRO A 468 18.69 -14.75 -24.51
N ALA A 469 18.35 -15.05 -23.26
CA ALA A 469 16.99 -14.87 -22.76
C ALA A 469 16.58 -13.41 -22.66
N TYR A 470 17.48 -12.55 -22.18
CA TYR A 470 17.26 -11.11 -22.10
C TYR A 470 17.16 -10.47 -23.49
N ASP A 471 18.06 -10.81 -24.40
CA ASP A 471 18.06 -10.30 -25.78
C ASP A 471 16.73 -10.65 -26.48
N LYS A 472 16.28 -11.89 -26.35
CA LYS A 472 14.99 -12.32 -26.91
C LYS A 472 13.79 -11.57 -26.32
N ARG A 473 13.82 -11.27 -25.02
CA ARG A 473 12.78 -10.45 -24.38
C ARG A 473 12.80 -9.02 -24.87
N ASP A 474 14.00 -8.43 -24.98
CA ASP A 474 14.17 -7.04 -25.40
C ASP A 474 13.77 -6.86 -26.86
N GLU A 475 14.13 -7.79 -27.76
CA GLU A 475 13.66 -7.81 -29.15
C GLU A 475 12.13 -7.88 -29.24
N ARG A 476 11.51 -8.72 -28.40
CA ARG A 476 10.06 -8.84 -28.36
C ARG A 476 9.39 -7.57 -27.83
N LEU A 477 9.90 -6.97 -26.76
CA LEU A 477 9.38 -5.70 -26.22
C LEU A 477 9.47 -4.59 -27.28
N GLN A 478 10.53 -4.53 -28.07
CA GLN A 478 10.68 -3.56 -29.16
C GLN A 478 9.67 -3.79 -30.31
N SER A 479 9.15 -4.99 -30.45
CA SER A 479 8.15 -5.33 -31.48
C SER A 479 6.71 -5.09 -31.05
N LEU A 480 6.45 -4.74 -29.78
CA LEU A 480 5.09 -4.52 -29.28
C LEU A 480 4.53 -3.21 -29.82
N THR A 481 3.27 -3.25 -30.25
CA THR A 481 2.47 -2.07 -30.58
C THR A 481 1.90 -1.46 -29.30
N ASP A 482 1.44 -0.20 -29.38
CA ASP A 482 0.80 0.47 -28.24
C ASP A 482 -0.43 -0.33 -27.75
N GLU A 483 -1.18 -0.95 -28.66
CA GLU A 483 -2.31 -1.81 -28.31
C GLU A 483 -1.86 -3.05 -27.53
N ASN A 484 -0.77 -3.70 -27.94
CA ASN A 484 -0.22 -4.84 -27.19
C ASN A 484 0.30 -4.44 -25.82
N VAL A 485 0.88 -3.25 -25.70
CA VAL A 485 1.35 -2.71 -24.43
C VAL A 485 0.17 -2.44 -23.49
N GLU A 486 -0.91 -1.87 -23.99
CA GLU A 486 -2.14 -1.66 -23.20
C GLU A 486 -2.76 -2.99 -22.76
N GLN A 487 -2.84 -3.97 -23.64
CA GLN A 487 -3.33 -5.31 -23.30
C GLN A 487 -2.45 -5.97 -22.23
N PHE A 488 -1.13 -5.86 -22.36
CA PHE A 488 -0.18 -6.39 -21.38
C PHE A 488 -0.36 -5.73 -20.00
N TYR A 489 -0.44 -4.40 -19.94
CA TYR A 489 -0.69 -3.70 -18.68
C TYR A 489 -2.06 -4.02 -18.09
N THR A 490 -3.08 -4.17 -18.92
CA THR A 490 -4.42 -4.59 -18.46
C THR A 490 -4.37 -5.99 -17.84
N CYS A 491 -3.64 -6.91 -18.44
CA CYS A 491 -3.46 -8.27 -17.88
C CYS A 491 -2.70 -8.24 -16.54
N ILE A 492 -1.61 -7.46 -16.45
CA ILE A 492 -0.83 -7.33 -15.20
C ILE A 492 -1.69 -6.73 -14.08
N MET A 493 -2.56 -5.80 -14.41
CA MET A 493 -3.47 -5.14 -13.47
C MET A 493 -4.74 -5.95 -13.19
N CYS A 494 -4.97 -7.04 -13.91
CA CYS A 494 -6.10 -7.92 -13.67
C CYS A 494 -5.95 -8.63 -12.32
N GLN A 495 -6.99 -8.61 -11.52
CA GLN A 495 -7.02 -9.25 -10.20
C GLN A 495 -6.78 -10.75 -10.24
N SER A 496 -7.22 -11.40 -11.32
CA SER A 496 -6.99 -12.83 -11.52
C SER A 496 -5.54 -13.15 -11.83
N PHE A 497 -4.76 -12.16 -12.30
CA PHE A 497 -3.36 -12.33 -12.64
C PHE A 497 -2.44 -12.18 -11.41
N SER A 498 -2.66 -11.14 -10.61
CA SER A 498 -1.85 -10.89 -9.41
C SER A 498 -2.78 -10.49 -8.26
N PRO A 499 -3.28 -11.45 -7.51
CA PRO A 499 -4.16 -11.15 -6.39
C PRO A 499 -3.48 -10.36 -5.26
N SER A 500 -2.20 -10.49 -5.05
CA SER A 500 -1.46 -9.67 -4.09
C SER A 500 -0.65 -8.59 -4.81
N HIS A 501 -1.23 -7.47 -5.11
CA HIS A 501 -0.54 -6.31 -5.68
C HIS A 501 0.51 -5.71 -4.73
N VAL A 502 1.45 -6.47 -4.32
CA VAL A 502 2.50 -6.05 -3.38
C VAL A 502 3.83 -6.00 -4.08
#